data_606197f57adf7d8fc06fcf5b91317b70
#
_entry.id   606197f57adf7d8fc06fcf5b91317b70
#
_cell.length_a   1.000
_cell.length_b   1.000
_cell.length_c   1.000
_cell.angle_alpha   90.00
_cell.angle_beta   90.00
_cell.angle_gamma   90.00
#
_symmetry.space_group_name_H-M   'P 1'
#
loop_
_entity.id
_entity.type
_entity.pdbx_description
1 polymer ?
#
loop_
_entity_poly.entity_id
_entity_poly.type
_entity_poly.pdbx_seq_one_letter_code
_entity_poly.pdbx_strand_id
1 'polypeptide(L)'
;MTEKKIGAGESLTFFDSMLDVYRKNLRDKLTEYYACPEHDKKMQLRKDIADIVKQELVEQGIHIDFEDMDLSANSQFFLWHTWFHDVFSRPSKEGFDIVIGNPPYGAKISSIDKACFKHIFTSAQTIPNIQKGSLDTFSLFIDLGYQILHTKGNAIFIVPLSVTASDAMSGLHRLLINHCDEIYVSSYGDRPRRIFESAEQQVSIISFKKSSNKATRIMTTHINKRYSDESLWLLLDDLKFVNALHHIRNGRIPKIGNEIELGILCKLERCVTTIKDVYKREGLPIYYRKAGGRYYKIITKIPTHSSAEGELKVREKYQSLVGAALSSNLFYWFWLIHSDWHNLRSSELEMFPIPFESFSDEELDKINTLYDTYLNDLYSKSQTTKTGLKCFFARQSKMHIDAIDKFIGEKYGLSEIEIKFLINYDYQYRNAE
;
A
#
# COMPACT_ATOMS: atom_id res chain seq x y z
N MET A 1 -14.48 21.53 14.83
CA MET A 1 -15.42 22.57 15.32
C MET A 1 -15.48 23.70 14.31
N THR A 2 -16.62 23.95 13.71
CA THR A 2 -16.83 25.06 12.77
C THR A 2 -17.07 26.32 13.59
N GLU A 3 -16.14 27.27 13.58
CA GLU A 3 -16.40 28.60 14.08
C GLU A 3 -17.57 29.20 13.31
N LYS A 4 -18.66 29.50 14.02
CA LYS A 4 -19.74 30.33 13.48
C LYS A 4 -19.13 31.71 13.23
N LYS A 5 -19.00 32.14 12.00
CA LYS A 5 -18.68 33.54 11.67
C LYS A 5 -19.83 34.40 12.25
N ILE A 6 -19.52 35.19 13.28
CA ILE A 6 -20.45 36.16 13.82
C ILE A 6 -20.60 37.27 12.78
N GLY A 7 -21.80 37.46 12.23
CA GLY A 7 -22.09 38.54 11.33
C GLY A 7 -22.00 39.90 12.07
N ALA A 8 -21.62 40.94 11.35
CA ALA A 8 -21.59 42.31 11.93
C ALA A 8 -22.95 42.70 12.43
N GLY A 9 -23.20 42.63 13.77
CA GLY A 9 -24.44 42.94 14.43
C GLY A 9 -24.96 41.91 15.44
N GLU A 10 -24.33 40.72 15.55
CA GLU A 10 -24.67 39.76 16.61
C GLU A 10 -23.95 40.15 17.91
N SER A 11 -24.69 40.28 19.04
CA SER A 11 -24.08 40.46 20.36
C SER A 11 -23.47 39.13 20.82
N LEU A 12 -22.20 39.18 21.29
CA LEU A 12 -21.59 38.05 21.98
C LEU A 12 -22.44 37.59 23.14
N THR A 13 -22.75 36.31 23.22
CA THR A 13 -23.42 35.71 24.37
C THR A 13 -22.44 35.62 25.55
N PHE A 14 -22.97 35.54 26.79
CA PHE A 14 -22.14 35.29 27.98
C PHE A 14 -21.27 34.02 27.80
N PHE A 15 -21.80 33.03 27.12
CA PHE A 15 -21.09 31.78 26.81
C PHE A 15 -19.91 32.01 25.88
N ASP A 16 -20.07 32.80 24.81
CA ASP A 16 -18.99 33.15 23.89
C ASP A 16 -17.85 33.88 24.61
N SER A 17 -18.20 34.79 25.54
CA SER A 17 -17.20 35.50 26.33
C SER A 17 -16.45 34.61 27.32
N MET A 18 -17.07 33.58 27.88
CA MET A 18 -16.39 32.58 28.72
C MET A 18 -15.43 31.72 27.92
N LEU A 19 -15.86 31.25 26.77
CA LEU A 19 -14.97 30.48 25.89
C LEU A 19 -13.71 31.26 25.46
N ASP A 20 -13.85 32.55 25.23
CA ASP A 20 -12.70 33.42 24.91
C ASP A 20 -11.75 33.59 26.11
N VAL A 21 -12.27 33.58 27.34
CA VAL A 21 -11.45 33.58 28.56
C VAL A 21 -10.65 32.27 28.69
N TYR A 22 -11.30 31.11 28.47
CA TYR A 22 -10.62 29.82 28.50
C TYR A 22 -9.51 29.72 27.40
N ARG A 23 -9.81 30.13 26.20
CA ARG A 23 -8.88 30.19 25.08
C ARG A 23 -7.66 31.07 25.37
N LYS A 24 -7.90 32.24 25.98
CA LYS A 24 -6.82 33.15 26.40
C LYS A 24 -5.94 32.49 27.47
N ASN A 25 -6.53 31.95 28.54
CA ASN A 25 -5.84 31.29 29.63
C ASN A 25 -5.04 30.09 29.12
N LEU A 26 -5.58 29.28 28.22
CA LEU A 26 -4.91 28.16 27.59
C LEU A 26 -3.68 28.63 26.79
N ARG A 27 -3.81 29.68 25.99
CA ARG A 27 -2.69 30.25 25.22
C ARG A 27 -1.57 30.76 26.12
N ASP A 28 -1.91 31.48 27.19
CA ASP A 28 -0.94 32.02 28.14
C ASP A 28 -0.18 30.87 28.82
N LYS A 29 -0.88 29.83 29.28
CA LYS A 29 -0.26 28.63 29.90
C LYS A 29 0.56 27.81 28.92
N LEU A 30 0.16 27.66 27.66
CA LEU A 30 0.95 27.00 26.64
C LEU A 30 2.23 27.78 26.34
N THR A 31 2.15 29.10 26.25
CA THR A 31 3.34 29.96 26.06
C THR A 31 4.33 29.78 27.22
N GLU A 32 3.85 29.78 28.47
CA GLU A 32 4.67 29.52 29.65
C GLU A 32 5.28 28.09 29.61
N TYR A 33 4.49 27.08 29.25
CA TYR A 33 4.93 25.69 29.12
C TYR A 33 6.07 25.53 28.12
N TYR A 34 5.94 26.10 26.93
CA TYR A 34 6.97 25.98 25.89
C TYR A 34 8.25 26.77 26.21
N ALA A 35 8.13 27.87 26.92
CA ALA A 35 9.27 28.67 27.37
C ALA A 35 9.97 28.11 28.63
N CYS A 36 9.32 27.19 29.36
CA CYS A 36 9.82 26.68 30.62
C CYS A 36 10.93 25.62 30.44
N PRO A 37 12.15 25.83 30.94
CA PRO A 37 13.23 24.84 30.89
C PRO A 37 13.20 23.86 32.07
N GLU A 38 12.47 24.18 33.14
CA GLU A 38 12.48 23.43 34.40
C GLU A 38 11.47 22.30 34.40
N HIS A 39 11.92 21.06 34.65
CA HIS A 39 11.10 19.86 34.52
C HIS A 39 9.86 19.87 35.45
N ASP A 40 10.06 20.14 36.73
CA ASP A 40 8.98 20.07 37.72
C ASP A 40 7.91 21.15 37.46
N LYS A 41 8.34 22.36 37.15
CA LYS A 41 7.45 23.43 36.77
C LYS A 41 6.71 23.10 35.47
N LYS A 42 7.37 22.49 34.52
CA LYS A 42 6.75 22.03 33.24
C LYS A 42 5.69 20.97 33.47
N MET A 43 5.92 20.05 34.43
CA MET A 43 4.93 19.04 34.82
C MET A 43 3.71 19.67 35.50
N GLN A 44 3.89 20.72 36.32
CA GLN A 44 2.76 21.46 36.91
C GLN A 44 1.97 22.20 35.87
N LEU A 45 2.63 22.89 34.92
CA LEU A 45 1.97 23.57 33.81
C LEU A 45 1.13 22.63 32.93
N ARG A 46 1.60 21.38 32.73
CA ARG A 46 0.80 20.35 32.03
C ARG A 46 -0.50 20.02 32.75
N LYS A 47 -0.48 19.93 34.09
CA LYS A 47 -1.71 19.73 34.89
C LYS A 47 -2.64 20.93 34.79
N ASP A 48 -2.11 22.14 34.92
CA ASP A 48 -2.91 23.38 34.77
C ASP A 48 -3.59 23.44 33.40
N ILE A 49 -2.87 23.11 32.31
CA ILE A 49 -3.43 23.04 30.95
C ILE A 49 -4.53 21.98 30.89
N ALA A 50 -4.30 20.79 31.45
CA ALA A 50 -5.30 19.73 31.48
C ALA A 50 -6.59 20.15 32.21
N ASP A 51 -6.47 20.85 33.31
CA ASP A 51 -7.62 21.36 34.10
C ASP A 51 -8.41 22.42 33.32
N ILE A 52 -7.73 23.34 32.61
CA ILE A 52 -8.40 24.32 31.71
C ILE A 52 -9.18 23.58 30.62
N VAL A 53 -8.58 22.58 30.00
CA VAL A 53 -9.26 21.78 28.92
C VAL A 53 -10.46 21.02 29.49
N LYS A 54 -10.36 20.43 30.68
CA LYS A 54 -11.49 19.77 31.34
C LYS A 54 -12.65 20.73 31.57
N GLN A 55 -12.35 21.93 32.11
CA GLN A 55 -13.35 22.95 32.34
C GLN A 55 -14.02 23.39 31.03
N GLU A 56 -13.26 23.65 29.96
CA GLU A 56 -13.80 24.02 28.66
C GLU A 56 -14.73 22.94 28.11
N LEU A 57 -14.35 21.65 28.19
CA LEU A 57 -15.18 20.54 27.72
C LEU A 57 -16.50 20.43 28.50
N VAL A 58 -16.46 20.59 29.81
CA VAL A 58 -17.67 20.58 30.65
C VAL A 58 -18.61 21.74 30.30
N GLU A 59 -18.10 22.95 30.13
CA GLU A 59 -18.87 24.12 29.70
C GLU A 59 -19.47 23.97 28.29
N GLN A 60 -18.79 23.24 27.41
CA GLN A 60 -19.32 22.87 26.09
C GLN A 60 -20.39 21.76 26.14
N GLY A 61 -20.75 21.27 27.33
CA GLY A 61 -21.74 20.21 27.53
C GLY A 61 -21.20 18.81 27.17
N ILE A 62 -19.88 18.65 27.09
CA ILE A 62 -19.24 17.37 26.84
C ILE A 62 -18.99 16.68 28.19
N HIS A 63 -19.94 15.82 28.58
CA HIS A 63 -19.83 15.05 29.80
C HIS A 63 -19.04 13.77 29.57
N ILE A 64 -17.74 13.83 29.85
CA ILE A 64 -16.85 12.66 29.87
C ILE A 64 -16.53 12.37 31.34
N ASP A 65 -16.51 11.11 31.72
CA ASP A 65 -15.95 10.70 33.00
C ASP A 65 -14.43 10.87 32.96
N PHE A 66 -13.96 11.92 33.61
CA PHE A 66 -12.54 12.27 33.66
C PHE A 66 -11.82 11.62 34.86
N GLU A 67 -12.51 10.83 35.71
CA GLU A 67 -11.89 10.27 36.91
C GLU A 67 -10.74 9.33 36.56
N ASP A 68 -10.88 8.56 35.48
CA ASP A 68 -9.85 7.63 34.98
C ASP A 68 -8.98 8.19 33.85
N MET A 69 -9.13 9.50 33.49
CA MET A 69 -8.41 10.11 32.36
C MET A 69 -7.37 11.13 32.83
N ASP A 70 -6.11 10.84 32.61
CA ASP A 70 -5.02 11.80 32.78
C ASP A 70 -4.72 12.54 31.47
N LEU A 71 -5.36 13.68 31.26
CA LEU A 71 -5.12 14.54 30.10
C LEU A 71 -3.72 15.16 30.10
N SER A 72 -3.02 15.16 31.25
CA SER A 72 -1.67 15.71 31.37
C SER A 72 -0.60 14.74 30.85
N ALA A 73 -0.83 13.43 30.91
CA ALA A 73 0.20 12.44 30.66
C ALA A 73 0.42 12.15 29.15
N ASN A 74 -0.50 12.56 28.25
CA ASN A 74 -0.48 12.22 26.82
C ASN A 74 -0.28 10.71 26.53
N SER A 75 -0.58 9.85 27.49
CA SER A 75 -0.36 8.41 27.40
C SER A 75 -1.54 7.65 26.81
N GLN A 76 -2.74 8.18 26.95
CA GLN A 76 -3.98 7.59 26.46
C GLN A 76 -4.42 8.21 25.12
N PHE A 77 -4.30 9.54 24.98
CA PHE A 77 -4.62 10.29 23.76
C PHE A 77 -3.85 11.60 23.72
N PHE A 78 -3.74 12.18 22.52
CA PHE A 78 -3.03 13.44 22.32
C PHE A 78 -4.00 14.50 21.74
N LEU A 79 -4.15 15.60 22.45
CA LEU A 79 -5.05 16.70 22.06
C LEU A 79 -4.32 17.69 21.15
N TRP A 80 -4.30 17.42 19.83
CA TRP A 80 -3.59 18.23 18.83
C TRP A 80 -3.96 19.71 18.89
N HIS A 81 -5.27 20.04 18.94
CA HIS A 81 -5.77 21.41 18.96
C HIS A 81 -5.40 22.15 20.25
N THR A 82 -5.26 21.44 21.36
CA THR A 82 -4.82 22.01 22.63
C THR A 82 -3.33 22.30 22.60
N TRP A 83 -2.52 21.28 22.35
CA TRP A 83 -1.07 21.42 22.43
C TRP A 83 -0.46 22.29 21.31
N PHE A 84 -1.11 22.36 20.17
CA PHE A 84 -0.71 23.18 19.02
C PHE A 84 -1.76 24.27 18.72
N HIS A 85 -2.30 24.90 19.78
CA HIS A 85 -3.35 25.89 19.64
C HIS A 85 -3.02 26.96 18.59
N ASP A 86 -1.81 27.50 18.57
CA ASP A 86 -1.39 28.55 17.66
C ASP A 86 -1.40 28.08 16.18
N VAL A 87 -1.16 26.77 15.94
CA VAL A 87 -1.22 26.18 14.61
C VAL A 87 -2.66 26.06 14.11
N PHE A 88 -3.59 25.63 14.98
CA PHE A 88 -4.98 25.40 14.63
C PHE A 88 -5.86 26.67 14.72
N SER A 89 -5.35 27.74 15.36
CA SER A 89 -6.05 29.04 15.45
C SER A 89 -5.62 30.04 14.36
N ARG A 90 -4.77 29.64 13.41
CA ARG A 90 -4.33 30.53 12.32
C ARG A 90 -5.48 30.87 11.38
N PRO A 91 -5.80 32.15 11.14
CA PRO A 91 -6.86 32.54 10.21
C PRO A 91 -6.63 31.97 8.81
N SER A 92 -7.62 31.27 8.25
CA SER A 92 -7.59 30.67 6.91
C SER A 92 -6.50 29.62 6.68
N LYS A 93 -5.81 29.17 7.74
CA LYS A 93 -4.68 28.21 7.65
C LYS A 93 -4.66 27.24 8.83
N GLU A 94 -5.81 26.76 9.27
CA GLU A 94 -5.94 25.84 10.40
C GLU A 94 -5.27 24.49 10.11
N GLY A 95 -4.28 24.10 10.92
CA GLY A 95 -3.52 22.85 10.80
C GLY A 95 -2.07 23.03 10.38
N PHE A 96 -1.35 21.91 10.32
CA PHE A 96 0.09 21.90 10.02
C PHE A 96 0.37 22.16 8.54
N ASP A 97 1.50 22.80 8.24
CA ASP A 97 2.00 22.98 6.88
C ASP A 97 2.60 21.70 6.33
N ILE A 98 3.32 20.96 7.20
CA ILE A 98 4.03 19.73 6.85
C ILE A 98 3.83 18.71 7.97
N VAL A 99 3.47 17.48 7.58
CA VAL A 99 3.44 16.30 8.46
C VAL A 99 4.38 15.25 7.90
N ILE A 100 5.38 14.85 8.70
CA ILE A 100 6.33 13.80 8.32
C ILE A 100 6.26 12.71 9.38
N GLY A 101 6.16 11.44 8.94
CA GLY A 101 6.02 10.33 9.88
C GLY A 101 6.62 9.01 9.42
N ASN A 102 7.10 8.27 10.42
CA ASN A 102 7.37 6.84 10.34
C ASN A 102 6.49 6.17 11.41
N PRO A 103 5.22 5.87 11.09
CA PRO A 103 4.28 5.32 12.06
C PRO A 103 4.63 3.89 12.45
N PRO A 104 4.14 3.39 13.60
CA PRO A 104 4.33 1.99 13.97
C PRO A 104 3.61 1.06 12.99
N TYR A 105 4.24 -0.08 12.65
CA TYR A 105 3.69 -1.07 11.73
C TYR A 105 3.06 -2.23 12.52
N GLY A 106 1.74 -2.44 12.34
CA GLY A 106 1.04 -3.60 12.91
C GLY A 106 0.90 -3.60 14.43
N ALA A 107 0.84 -2.43 15.08
CA ALA A 107 0.59 -2.36 16.52
C ALA A 107 -0.78 -2.96 16.88
N LYS A 108 -0.84 -3.64 18.03
CA LYS A 108 -2.08 -4.22 18.53
C LYS A 108 -3.03 -3.09 18.98
N ILE A 109 -4.24 -3.11 18.47
CA ILE A 109 -5.31 -2.19 18.82
C ILE A 109 -6.37 -2.95 19.61
N SER A 110 -6.87 -2.40 20.71
CA SER A 110 -7.93 -2.99 21.51
C SER A 110 -9.23 -3.11 20.73
N SER A 111 -10.16 -3.95 21.17
CA SER A 111 -11.49 -4.09 20.53
C SER A 111 -12.32 -2.80 20.63
N ILE A 112 -12.18 -2.08 21.72
CA ILE A 112 -12.88 -0.80 21.98
C ILE A 112 -12.35 0.25 21.01
N ASP A 113 -11.02 0.41 20.91
CA ASP A 113 -10.39 1.36 19.99
C ASP A 113 -10.72 1.05 18.53
N LYS A 114 -10.76 -0.24 18.16
CA LYS A 114 -11.17 -0.65 16.80
C LYS A 114 -12.58 -0.20 16.44
N ALA A 115 -13.51 -0.27 17.40
CA ALA A 115 -14.88 0.22 17.20
C ALA A 115 -14.89 1.73 17.00
N CYS A 116 -14.19 2.48 17.86
CA CYS A 116 -14.05 3.91 17.79
C CYS A 116 -13.39 4.38 16.46
N PHE A 117 -12.26 3.78 16.08
CA PHE A 117 -11.50 4.18 14.89
C PHE A 117 -12.27 3.98 13.59
N LYS A 118 -13.15 2.98 13.49
CA LYS A 118 -14.05 2.81 12.35
C LYS A 118 -15.02 3.97 12.14
N HIS A 119 -15.33 4.72 13.20
CA HIS A 119 -16.18 5.92 13.11
C HIS A 119 -15.37 7.18 12.81
N ILE A 120 -14.16 7.29 13.35
CA ILE A 120 -13.32 8.51 13.27
C ILE A 120 -12.55 8.57 11.95
N PHE A 121 -11.95 7.44 11.50
CA PHE A 121 -11.06 7.40 10.36
C PHE A 121 -11.76 6.90 9.10
N THR A 122 -11.73 7.71 8.04
CA THR A 122 -12.28 7.34 6.74
C THR A 122 -11.55 6.11 6.15
N SER A 123 -10.25 6.00 6.37
CA SER A 123 -9.42 4.87 5.95
C SER A 123 -9.83 3.54 6.61
N ALA A 124 -10.45 3.58 7.79
CA ALA A 124 -10.91 2.41 8.53
C ALA A 124 -12.33 1.97 8.18
N GLN A 125 -13.10 2.80 7.47
CA GLN A 125 -14.49 2.51 7.12
C GLN A 125 -14.59 1.52 5.97
N THR A 126 -15.42 0.48 6.15
CA THR A 126 -15.80 -0.43 5.07
C THR A 126 -17.17 -0.06 4.54
N ILE A 127 -17.25 0.22 3.23
CA ILE A 127 -18.49 0.53 2.53
C ILE A 127 -18.70 -0.58 1.49
N PRO A 128 -19.80 -1.36 1.57
CA PRO A 128 -20.06 -2.46 0.64
C PRO A 128 -19.91 -2.02 -0.83
N ASN A 129 -19.24 -2.83 -1.63
CA ASN A 129 -18.97 -2.62 -3.06
C ASN A 129 -18.19 -1.34 -3.43
N ILE A 130 -17.75 -0.54 -2.44
CA ILE A 130 -17.07 0.73 -2.67
C ILE A 130 -15.65 0.71 -2.14
N GLN A 131 -15.47 0.34 -0.86
CA GLN A 131 -14.16 0.32 -0.22
C GLN A 131 -14.10 -0.70 0.91
N LYS A 132 -12.90 -1.22 1.15
CA LYS A 132 -12.54 -1.95 2.38
C LYS A 132 -11.75 -1.02 3.27
N GLY A 133 -12.05 -1.01 4.57
CA GLY A 133 -11.32 -0.25 5.56
C GLY A 133 -10.16 -1.04 6.15
N SER A 134 -9.13 -0.33 6.58
CA SER A 134 -7.98 -0.89 7.30
C SER A 134 -7.88 -0.35 8.71
N LEU A 135 -7.56 -1.23 9.64
CA LEU A 135 -7.18 -0.89 11.01
C LEU A 135 -5.67 -1.06 11.24
N ASP A 136 -4.88 -1.18 10.16
CA ASP A 136 -3.43 -1.11 10.26
C ASP A 136 -3.01 0.27 10.78
N THR A 137 -2.16 0.30 11.77
CA THR A 137 -1.77 1.54 12.46
C THR A 137 -1.20 2.58 11.50
N PHE A 138 -0.36 2.17 10.54
CA PHE A 138 0.18 3.12 9.56
C PHE A 138 -0.91 3.77 8.70
N SER A 139 -1.99 3.05 8.36
CA SER A 139 -3.12 3.59 7.60
C SER A 139 -3.88 4.66 8.40
N LEU A 140 -4.10 4.39 9.70
CA LEU A 140 -4.73 5.34 10.62
C LEU A 140 -3.86 6.59 10.83
N PHE A 141 -2.53 6.43 10.91
CA PHE A 141 -1.60 7.57 11.02
C PHE A 141 -1.54 8.43 9.76
N ILE A 142 -1.68 7.84 8.56
CA ILE A 142 -1.79 8.62 7.32
C ILE A 142 -3.10 9.43 7.30
N ASP A 143 -4.21 8.81 7.71
CA ASP A 143 -5.52 9.47 7.80
C ASP A 143 -5.48 10.60 8.85
N LEU A 144 -4.90 10.35 10.04
CA LEU A 144 -4.68 11.38 11.05
C LEU A 144 -3.82 12.53 10.51
N GLY A 145 -2.72 12.21 9.82
CA GLY A 145 -1.86 13.20 9.19
C GLY A 145 -2.62 14.07 8.19
N TYR A 146 -3.51 13.47 7.39
CA TYR A 146 -4.40 14.21 6.51
C TYR A 146 -5.35 15.12 7.30
N GLN A 147 -5.94 14.66 8.41
CA GLN A 147 -6.89 15.44 9.22
C GLN A 147 -6.23 16.69 9.83
N ILE A 148 -5.02 16.56 10.37
CA ILE A 148 -4.30 17.65 11.06
C ILE A 148 -3.58 18.62 10.10
N LEU A 149 -3.49 18.33 8.80
CA LEU A 149 -2.97 19.26 7.81
C LEU A 149 -3.94 20.40 7.53
N HIS A 150 -3.42 21.60 7.33
CA HIS A 150 -4.21 22.66 6.69
C HIS A 150 -4.42 22.36 5.20
N THR A 151 -5.42 23.01 4.58
CA THR A 151 -5.61 22.95 3.12
C THR A 151 -4.37 23.51 2.42
N LYS A 152 -3.77 22.73 1.49
CA LYS A 152 -2.49 22.92 0.80
C LYS A 152 -1.26 22.50 1.62
N GLY A 153 -1.40 21.95 2.82
CA GLY A 153 -0.31 21.31 3.56
C GLY A 153 0.14 19.99 2.91
N ASN A 154 1.37 19.59 3.18
CA ASN A 154 1.97 18.40 2.62
C ASN A 154 2.20 17.33 3.70
N ALA A 155 1.99 16.08 3.37
CA ALA A 155 2.37 14.96 4.23
C ALA A 155 3.33 14.01 3.52
N ILE A 156 4.24 13.42 4.30
CA ILE A 156 5.18 12.40 3.83
C ILE A 156 5.27 11.32 4.89
N PHE A 157 5.02 10.08 4.49
CA PHE A 157 5.10 8.92 5.37
C PHE A 157 5.94 7.81 4.74
N ILE A 158 6.80 7.16 5.56
CA ILE A 158 7.40 5.88 5.20
C ILE A 158 6.60 4.77 5.88
N VAL A 159 6.10 3.82 5.08
CA VAL A 159 5.12 2.81 5.52
C VAL A 159 5.38 1.47 4.82
N PRO A 160 4.80 0.35 5.30
CA PRO A 160 4.92 -0.94 4.63
C PRO A 160 4.44 -0.89 3.16
N LEU A 161 5.07 -1.70 2.30
CA LEU A 161 4.72 -1.85 0.89
C LEU A 161 3.24 -2.26 0.69
N SER A 162 2.62 -2.88 1.68
CA SER A 162 1.20 -3.25 1.68
C SER A 162 0.26 -2.06 1.46
N VAL A 163 0.71 -0.82 1.69
CA VAL A 163 -0.05 0.40 1.35
C VAL A 163 -0.44 0.43 -0.13
N THR A 164 0.37 -0.15 -1.02
CA THR A 164 0.12 -0.23 -2.47
C THR A 164 -0.49 -1.55 -2.92
N ALA A 165 -0.56 -2.56 -2.06
CA ALA A 165 -0.77 -3.96 -2.47
C ALA A 165 -1.90 -4.69 -1.73
N SER A 166 -2.65 -4.01 -0.87
CA SER A 166 -3.72 -4.61 -0.08
C SER A 166 -5.08 -4.02 -0.40
N ASP A 167 -6.06 -4.87 -0.65
CA ASP A 167 -7.46 -4.45 -0.87
C ASP A 167 -8.02 -3.65 0.33
N ALA A 168 -7.50 -3.90 1.53
CA ALA A 168 -7.89 -3.18 2.75
C ALA A 168 -7.48 -1.69 2.70
N MET A 169 -6.53 -1.31 1.83
CA MET A 169 -6.09 0.08 1.66
C MET A 169 -7.02 0.90 0.76
N SER A 170 -8.06 0.31 0.17
CA SER A 170 -8.95 1.04 -0.74
C SER A 170 -9.66 2.22 -0.08
N GLY A 171 -9.98 2.17 1.21
CA GLY A 171 -10.52 3.29 1.98
C GLY A 171 -9.53 4.45 2.09
N LEU A 172 -8.26 4.15 2.40
CA LEU A 172 -7.19 5.14 2.44
C LEU A 172 -6.95 5.76 1.05
N HIS A 173 -6.83 4.92 0.01
CA HIS A 173 -6.63 5.42 -1.35
C HIS A 173 -7.76 6.35 -1.78
N ARG A 174 -9.00 6.00 -1.47
CA ARG A 174 -10.17 6.82 -1.79
C ARG A 174 -10.14 8.16 -1.05
N LEU A 175 -9.76 8.19 0.24
CA LEU A 175 -9.55 9.42 0.99
C LEU A 175 -8.58 10.33 0.25
N LEU A 176 -7.39 9.82 -0.06
CA LEU A 176 -6.33 10.61 -0.69
C LEU A 176 -6.72 11.06 -2.11
N ILE A 177 -7.29 10.17 -2.93
CA ILE A 177 -7.72 10.50 -4.30
C ILE A 177 -8.78 11.61 -4.30
N ASN A 178 -9.70 11.60 -3.35
CA ASN A 178 -10.79 12.57 -3.32
C ASN A 178 -10.40 13.94 -2.72
N HIS A 179 -9.30 14.00 -1.95
CA HIS A 179 -8.99 15.15 -1.12
C HIS A 179 -7.53 15.61 -1.17
N CYS A 180 -6.78 15.17 -2.20
CA CYS A 180 -5.41 15.63 -2.43
C CYS A 180 -5.22 16.00 -3.90
N ASP A 181 -4.35 16.97 -4.20
CA ASP A 181 -4.07 17.40 -5.57
C ASP A 181 -3.17 16.39 -6.29
N GLU A 182 -2.06 16.04 -5.66
CA GLU A 182 -1.02 15.17 -6.19
C GLU A 182 -0.60 14.17 -5.12
N ILE A 183 -0.39 12.93 -5.55
CA ILE A 183 0.07 11.85 -4.69
C ILE A 183 1.31 11.24 -5.34
N TYR A 184 2.38 11.07 -4.57
CA TYR A 184 3.60 10.40 -4.99
C TYR A 184 3.82 9.16 -4.13
N VAL A 185 4.13 8.05 -4.78
CA VAL A 185 4.40 6.78 -4.11
C VAL A 185 5.66 6.18 -4.69
N SER A 186 6.75 6.18 -3.94
CA SER A 186 7.96 5.45 -4.29
C SER A 186 8.07 4.17 -3.45
N SER A 187 8.42 3.07 -4.09
CA SER A 187 8.42 1.74 -3.46
C SER A 187 9.82 1.13 -3.44
N TYR A 188 10.17 0.45 -2.35
CA TYR A 188 11.52 -0.04 -2.10
C TYR A 188 11.50 -1.50 -1.62
N GLY A 189 12.37 -2.31 -2.21
CA GLY A 189 12.58 -3.70 -1.83
C GLY A 189 13.48 -3.85 -0.60
N ASP A 190 13.38 -5.02 0.05
CA ASP A 190 14.26 -5.43 1.16
C ASP A 190 15.51 -6.18 0.66
N ARG A 191 15.59 -6.47 -0.63
CA ARG A 191 16.68 -7.22 -1.29
C ARG A 191 17.14 -6.49 -2.57
N PRO A 192 18.43 -6.57 -2.94
CA PRO A 192 19.55 -7.26 -2.27
C PRO A 192 19.90 -6.67 -0.90
N ARG A 193 19.72 -5.36 -0.67
CA ARG A 193 20.00 -4.70 0.60
C ARG A 193 18.77 -3.98 1.13
N ARG A 194 18.58 -4.03 2.44
CA ARG A 194 17.45 -3.39 3.16
C ARG A 194 17.56 -1.88 3.16
N ILE A 195 16.41 -1.20 3.24
CA ILE A 195 16.34 0.24 3.52
C ILE A 195 16.61 0.49 5.00
N PHE A 196 15.98 -0.29 5.88
CA PHE A 196 16.24 -0.27 7.32
C PHE A 196 17.23 -1.37 7.69
N GLU A 197 18.32 -1.04 8.40
CA GLU A 197 19.32 -2.02 8.79
C GLU A 197 18.78 -3.07 9.78
N SER A 198 17.87 -2.67 10.65
CA SER A 198 17.31 -3.50 11.73
C SER A 198 16.06 -4.29 11.35
N ALA A 199 15.45 -4.06 10.17
CA ALA A 199 14.18 -4.67 9.81
C ALA A 199 14.16 -5.23 8.37
N GLU A 200 13.69 -6.47 8.21
CA GLU A 200 13.37 -7.06 6.89
C GLU A 200 11.98 -6.60 6.46
N GLN A 201 11.89 -5.35 6.00
CA GLN A 201 10.64 -4.75 5.63
C GLN A 201 10.76 -4.06 4.26
N GLN A 202 9.87 -4.42 3.36
CA GLN A 202 9.64 -3.67 2.14
C GLN A 202 8.77 -2.46 2.48
N VAL A 203 9.14 -1.31 1.93
CA VAL A 203 8.49 -0.04 2.29
C VAL A 203 8.10 0.77 1.06
N SER A 204 7.16 1.68 1.26
CA SER A 204 6.85 2.76 0.35
C SER A 204 6.96 4.08 1.07
N ILE A 205 7.42 5.11 0.37
CA ILE A 205 7.27 6.50 0.80
C ILE A 205 6.07 7.05 0.04
N ILE A 206 5.05 7.48 0.80
CA ILE A 206 3.88 8.13 0.25
C ILE A 206 3.90 9.61 0.62
N SER A 207 3.75 10.47 -0.37
CA SER A 207 3.65 11.92 -0.20
C SER A 207 2.40 12.43 -0.88
N PHE A 208 1.70 13.36 -0.23
CA PHE A 208 0.51 13.99 -0.79
C PHE A 208 0.32 15.42 -0.29
N LYS A 209 -0.41 16.19 -1.07
CA LYS A 209 -0.79 17.58 -0.76
C LYS A 209 -2.29 17.67 -0.57
N LYS A 210 -2.73 18.08 0.63
CA LYS A 210 -4.16 18.23 0.96
C LYS A 210 -4.81 19.30 0.09
N SER A 211 -5.97 18.98 -0.47
CA SER A 211 -6.71 19.85 -1.37
C SER A 211 -8.22 19.67 -1.19
N SER A 212 -9.00 20.62 -1.63
CA SER A 212 -10.46 20.49 -1.81
C SER A 212 -10.82 19.77 -3.12
N ASN A 213 -9.85 19.57 -4.01
CA ASN A 213 -10.02 18.93 -5.30
C ASN A 213 -9.62 17.45 -5.24
N LYS A 214 -10.10 16.69 -6.21
CA LYS A 214 -9.63 15.30 -6.43
C LYS A 214 -8.23 15.29 -7.04
N ALA A 215 -7.50 14.22 -6.78
CA ALA A 215 -6.19 14.02 -7.37
C ALA A 215 -6.25 13.99 -8.90
N THR A 216 -5.37 14.74 -9.53
CA THR A 216 -5.15 14.76 -10.97
C THR A 216 -4.05 13.79 -11.39
N ARG A 217 -3.17 13.41 -10.45
CA ARG A 217 -2.03 12.52 -10.67
C ARG A 217 -1.75 11.66 -9.43
N ILE A 218 -1.45 10.39 -9.68
CA ILE A 218 -0.79 9.50 -8.72
C ILE A 218 0.48 9.01 -9.39
N MET A 219 1.58 9.56 -8.96
CA MET A 219 2.91 9.30 -9.51
C MET A 219 3.55 8.13 -8.76
N THR A 220 3.89 7.06 -9.46
CA THR A 220 4.47 5.86 -8.86
C THR A 220 5.85 5.55 -9.43
N THR A 221 6.66 4.80 -8.69
CA THR A 221 7.90 4.21 -9.18
C THR A 221 7.75 2.70 -9.29
N HIS A 222 8.62 2.03 -10.04
CA HIS A 222 8.83 0.59 -9.86
C HIS A 222 9.38 0.31 -8.44
N ILE A 223 9.54 -0.97 -8.10
CA ILE A 223 10.20 -1.34 -6.83
C ILE A 223 11.70 -1.06 -6.98
N ASN A 224 12.17 -0.01 -6.32
CA ASN A 224 13.57 0.37 -6.28
C ASN A 224 14.36 -0.61 -5.41
N LYS A 225 15.51 -1.08 -5.90
CA LYS A 225 16.35 -2.05 -5.20
C LYS A 225 17.69 -1.41 -4.87
N ARG A 226 18.09 -1.53 -3.61
CA ARG A 226 19.40 -1.06 -3.15
C ARG A 226 20.41 -2.18 -3.28
N TYR A 227 21.48 -1.94 -4.03
CA TYR A 227 22.63 -2.86 -4.15
C TYR A 227 23.69 -2.55 -3.09
N SER A 228 24.61 -3.48 -2.84
CA SER A 228 25.54 -3.40 -1.70
C SER A 228 26.42 -2.16 -1.67
N ASP A 229 26.82 -1.67 -2.85
CA ASP A 229 27.74 -0.54 -2.99
C ASP A 229 27.04 0.81 -3.25
N GLU A 230 25.70 0.78 -3.32
CA GLU A 230 24.89 1.96 -3.65
C GLU A 230 24.52 2.72 -2.39
N SER A 231 24.82 4.03 -2.36
CA SER A 231 24.37 4.88 -1.28
C SER A 231 22.86 5.12 -1.38
N LEU A 232 22.21 5.29 -0.23
CA LEU A 232 20.76 5.58 -0.20
C LEU A 232 20.40 6.87 -0.97
N TRP A 233 21.31 7.86 -0.98
CA TRP A 233 21.12 9.11 -1.72
C TRP A 233 21.02 8.88 -3.22
N LEU A 234 21.90 8.07 -3.81
CA LEU A 234 21.84 7.76 -5.24
C LEU A 234 20.51 7.08 -5.61
N LEU A 235 20.01 6.20 -4.74
CA LEU A 235 18.72 5.56 -4.95
C LEU A 235 17.55 6.57 -4.94
N LEU A 236 17.64 7.62 -4.11
CA LEU A 236 16.59 8.64 -4.00
C LEU A 236 16.68 9.69 -5.12
N ASP A 237 17.88 9.97 -5.61
CA ASP A 237 18.10 11.00 -6.66
C ASP A 237 17.67 10.53 -8.06
N ASP A 238 17.67 9.21 -8.35
CA ASP A 238 17.31 8.66 -9.68
C ASP A 238 15.88 8.08 -9.73
N LEU A 239 14.97 8.55 -8.89
CA LEU A 239 13.58 8.08 -8.90
C LEU A 239 12.85 8.51 -10.18
N LYS A 240 12.32 7.52 -10.90
CA LYS A 240 11.51 7.74 -12.10
C LYS A 240 10.04 7.48 -11.78
N PHE A 241 9.20 8.45 -12.12
CA PHE A 241 7.79 8.41 -11.81
C PHE A 241 6.93 8.37 -13.07
N VAL A 242 5.84 7.60 -12.98
CA VAL A 242 4.79 7.50 -14.00
C VAL A 242 3.43 7.73 -13.38
N ASN A 243 2.51 8.34 -14.09
CA ASN A 243 1.15 8.55 -13.59
C ASN A 243 0.32 7.28 -13.70
N ALA A 244 -0.02 6.71 -12.54
CA ALA A 244 -0.78 5.48 -12.40
C ALA A 244 -2.25 5.69 -11.98
N LEU A 245 -2.77 6.92 -11.97
CA LEU A 245 -4.11 7.24 -11.43
C LEU A 245 -5.22 6.37 -12.04
N HIS A 246 -5.20 6.14 -13.34
CA HIS A 246 -6.22 5.37 -14.04
C HIS A 246 -6.05 3.85 -13.93
N HIS A 247 -4.95 3.40 -13.33
CA HIS A 247 -4.56 1.99 -13.22
C HIS A 247 -4.74 1.42 -11.82
N ILE A 248 -5.32 2.20 -10.90
CA ILE A 248 -5.62 1.74 -9.55
C ILE A 248 -6.81 0.77 -9.58
N ARG A 249 -6.64 -0.41 -9.02
CA ARG A 249 -7.67 -1.44 -8.96
C ARG A 249 -7.74 -2.05 -7.54
N ASN A 250 -8.93 -2.07 -6.97
CA ASN A 250 -9.22 -2.78 -5.72
C ASN A 250 -8.23 -2.51 -4.57
N GLY A 251 -7.87 -1.24 -4.35
CA GLY A 251 -6.89 -0.87 -3.32
C GLY A 251 -5.44 -1.20 -3.67
N ARG A 252 -5.14 -1.46 -4.95
CA ARG A 252 -3.78 -1.70 -5.44
C ARG A 252 -3.36 -0.55 -6.34
N ILE A 253 -2.25 0.08 -5.96
CA ILE A 253 -1.56 1.09 -6.76
C ILE A 253 -0.41 0.37 -7.47
N PRO A 254 -0.41 0.27 -8.82
CA PRO A 254 0.64 -0.44 -9.52
C PRO A 254 1.99 0.27 -9.37
N LYS A 255 3.02 -0.51 -9.07
CA LYS A 255 4.39 -0.03 -8.91
C LYS A 255 5.11 -0.05 -10.26
N ILE A 256 4.86 0.99 -11.06
CA ILE A 256 5.45 1.19 -12.40
C ILE A 256 6.25 2.48 -12.40
N GLY A 257 7.35 2.53 -13.15
CA GLY A 257 8.30 3.64 -13.11
C GLY A 257 8.77 4.14 -14.49
N ASN A 258 8.21 3.62 -15.60
CA ASN A 258 8.56 4.06 -16.94
C ASN A 258 7.42 3.81 -17.93
N GLU A 259 7.53 4.42 -19.12
CA GLU A 259 6.51 4.35 -20.18
C GLU A 259 6.34 2.95 -20.78
N ILE A 260 7.38 2.09 -20.75
CA ILE A 260 7.29 0.71 -21.24
C ILE A 260 6.36 -0.08 -20.31
N GLU A 261 6.56 0.03 -18.99
CA GLU A 261 5.69 -0.62 -17.99
C GLU A 261 4.25 -0.12 -18.10
N LEU A 262 4.04 1.18 -18.29
CA LEU A 262 2.73 1.75 -18.51
C LEU A 262 2.09 1.20 -19.78
N GLY A 263 2.83 1.11 -20.88
CA GLY A 263 2.37 0.56 -22.15
C GLY A 263 1.95 -0.91 -22.02
N ILE A 264 2.73 -1.74 -21.34
CA ILE A 264 2.40 -3.14 -21.05
C ILE A 264 1.12 -3.22 -20.20
N LEU A 265 1.03 -2.44 -19.13
CA LEU A 265 -0.14 -2.44 -18.25
C LEU A 265 -1.42 -2.04 -19.00
N CYS A 266 -1.37 -0.99 -19.82
CA CYS A 266 -2.48 -0.56 -20.66
C CYS A 266 -2.96 -1.67 -21.61
N LYS A 267 -2.05 -2.47 -22.15
CA LYS A 267 -2.40 -3.59 -23.04
C LYS A 267 -3.04 -4.75 -22.28
N LEU A 268 -2.51 -5.09 -21.11
CA LEU A 268 -3.12 -6.10 -20.26
C LEU A 268 -4.53 -5.71 -19.80
N GLU A 269 -4.74 -4.45 -19.44
CA GLU A 269 -6.04 -3.95 -18.98
C GLU A 269 -7.13 -3.91 -20.07
N ARG A 270 -6.78 -4.05 -21.35
CA ARG A 270 -7.74 -4.26 -22.43
C ARG A 270 -8.36 -5.66 -22.43
N CYS A 271 -7.72 -6.62 -21.77
CA CYS A 271 -8.27 -7.96 -21.59
C CYS A 271 -9.42 -7.92 -20.59
N VAL A 272 -10.61 -8.30 -21.04
CA VAL A 272 -11.82 -8.33 -20.22
C VAL A 272 -11.85 -9.58 -19.31
N THR A 273 -11.26 -10.68 -19.79
CA THR A 273 -11.25 -11.97 -19.11
C THR A 273 -9.99 -12.14 -18.26
N THR A 274 -10.15 -12.80 -17.13
CA THR A 274 -9.09 -13.12 -16.17
C THR A 274 -9.05 -14.62 -15.84
N ILE A 275 -8.08 -15.07 -15.12
CA ILE A 275 -8.02 -16.48 -14.67
C ILE A 275 -9.26 -16.85 -13.85
N LYS A 276 -9.87 -15.90 -13.11
CA LYS A 276 -11.11 -16.12 -12.37
C LYS A 276 -12.26 -16.63 -13.26
N ASP A 277 -12.33 -16.18 -14.51
CA ASP A 277 -13.41 -16.54 -15.43
C ASP A 277 -13.33 -17.99 -15.94
N VAL A 278 -12.16 -18.60 -15.84
CA VAL A 278 -11.94 -20.01 -16.19
C VAL A 278 -11.80 -20.92 -14.97
N TYR A 279 -11.94 -20.38 -13.75
CA TYR A 279 -11.98 -21.18 -12.54
C TYR A 279 -13.15 -22.19 -12.59
N LYS A 280 -12.88 -23.44 -12.22
CA LYS A 280 -13.88 -24.48 -12.14
C LYS A 280 -13.57 -25.42 -10.99
N ARG A 281 -14.50 -25.58 -10.05
CA ARG A 281 -14.33 -26.43 -8.85
C ARG A 281 -13.88 -27.85 -9.18
N GLU A 282 -14.38 -28.42 -10.27
CA GLU A 282 -14.07 -29.78 -10.75
C GLU A 282 -13.13 -29.73 -11.99
N GLY A 283 -12.40 -28.64 -12.14
CA GLY A 283 -11.40 -28.47 -13.20
C GLY A 283 -10.09 -29.18 -12.90
N LEU A 284 -9.16 -29.11 -13.86
CA LEU A 284 -7.81 -29.64 -13.67
C LEU A 284 -6.97 -28.73 -12.76
N PRO A 285 -6.20 -29.30 -11.83
CA PRO A 285 -5.42 -28.54 -10.88
C PRO A 285 -4.14 -27.95 -11.51
N ILE A 286 -3.76 -26.77 -11.03
CA ILE A 286 -2.46 -26.14 -11.20
C ILE A 286 -1.93 -25.89 -9.79
N TYR A 287 -0.70 -26.30 -9.53
CA TYR A 287 -0.06 -26.16 -8.23
C TYR A 287 0.94 -24.99 -8.26
N TYR A 288 0.96 -24.18 -7.21
CA TYR A 288 1.85 -23.04 -7.09
C TYR A 288 2.36 -22.88 -5.67
N ARG A 289 3.52 -22.23 -5.51
CA ARG A 289 4.09 -21.97 -4.20
C ARG A 289 3.57 -20.63 -3.65
N LYS A 290 2.86 -20.66 -2.50
CA LYS A 290 2.29 -19.48 -1.82
C LYS A 290 3.34 -18.56 -1.20
N ALA A 291 4.43 -19.10 -0.64
CA ALA A 291 5.45 -18.33 0.05
C ALA A 291 6.84 -18.59 -0.53
N GLY A 292 7.69 -17.59 -0.55
CA GLY A 292 9.00 -17.66 -1.20
C GLY A 292 8.88 -17.55 -2.72
N GLY A 293 9.92 -18.02 -3.45
CA GLY A 293 9.91 -17.92 -4.93
C GLY A 293 9.97 -16.49 -5.44
N ARG A 294 10.80 -15.66 -4.80
CA ARG A 294 10.96 -14.23 -5.12
C ARG A 294 11.51 -13.97 -6.52
N TYR A 295 12.22 -14.93 -7.09
CA TYR A 295 12.90 -14.80 -8.38
C TYR A 295 12.07 -15.32 -9.55
N TYR A 296 11.43 -16.48 -9.37
CA TYR A 296 10.57 -17.13 -10.36
C TYR A 296 9.38 -17.78 -9.65
N LYS A 297 8.25 -17.79 -10.33
CA LYS A 297 7.09 -18.53 -9.85
C LYS A 297 7.18 -19.97 -10.32
N ILE A 298 7.05 -20.90 -9.39
CA ILE A 298 7.02 -22.33 -9.70
C ILE A 298 5.57 -22.75 -9.82
N ILE A 299 5.18 -23.08 -11.03
CA ILE A 299 3.83 -23.48 -11.41
C ILE A 299 3.91 -24.85 -12.06
N THR A 300 3.18 -25.83 -11.55
CA THR A 300 3.27 -27.22 -11.99
C THR A 300 1.90 -27.85 -12.20
N LYS A 301 1.83 -28.93 -12.98
CA LYS A 301 0.64 -29.79 -13.14
C LYS A 301 0.58 -30.89 -12.07
N ILE A 302 1.69 -31.15 -11.38
CA ILE A 302 1.84 -32.22 -10.41
C ILE A 302 2.11 -31.61 -9.03
N PRO A 303 1.49 -32.09 -7.96
CA PRO A 303 1.72 -31.56 -6.62
C PRO A 303 3.15 -31.83 -6.15
N THR A 304 3.70 -30.87 -5.42
CA THR A 304 5.03 -30.97 -4.80
C THR A 304 4.97 -31.45 -3.35
N HIS A 305 3.76 -31.48 -2.79
CA HIS A 305 3.47 -31.83 -1.38
C HIS A 305 4.14 -30.91 -0.35
N SER A 306 4.51 -29.69 -0.76
CA SER A 306 5.02 -28.67 0.15
C SER A 306 3.89 -28.06 0.99
N SER A 307 4.14 -27.80 2.27
CA SER A 307 3.18 -27.06 3.14
C SER A 307 2.85 -25.66 2.64
N ALA A 308 3.75 -25.07 1.85
CA ALA A 308 3.56 -23.78 1.20
C ALA A 308 2.89 -23.86 -0.17
N GLU A 309 2.37 -25.03 -0.56
CA GLU A 309 1.70 -25.23 -1.85
C GLU A 309 0.26 -24.72 -1.81
N GLY A 310 -0.16 -24.14 -2.94
CA GLY A 310 -1.54 -23.78 -3.24
C GLY A 310 -2.01 -24.53 -4.49
N GLU A 311 -3.31 -24.69 -4.61
CA GLU A 311 -3.97 -25.29 -5.75
C GLU A 311 -4.97 -24.32 -6.36
N LEU A 312 -4.96 -24.22 -7.69
CA LEU A 312 -5.92 -23.47 -8.49
C LEU A 312 -6.53 -24.44 -9.53
N LYS A 313 -7.84 -24.56 -9.56
CA LYS A 313 -8.54 -25.44 -10.52
C LYS A 313 -9.14 -24.63 -11.65
N VAL A 314 -8.82 -25.01 -12.88
CA VAL A 314 -9.30 -24.33 -14.07
C VAL A 314 -9.92 -25.30 -15.07
N ARG A 315 -10.70 -24.80 -16.03
CA ARG A 315 -11.25 -25.62 -17.11
C ARG A 315 -10.12 -26.32 -17.84
N GLU A 316 -10.29 -27.62 -18.12
CA GLU A 316 -9.29 -28.51 -18.77
C GLU A 316 -8.66 -27.89 -20.02
N LYS A 317 -9.49 -27.37 -20.92
CA LYS A 317 -9.04 -26.68 -22.16
C LYS A 317 -7.97 -25.62 -21.92
N TYR A 318 -7.96 -24.96 -20.75
CA TYR A 318 -7.08 -23.83 -20.46
C TYR A 318 -6.00 -24.12 -19.41
N GLN A 319 -5.87 -25.36 -18.94
CA GLN A 319 -4.91 -25.70 -17.88
C GLN A 319 -3.47 -25.33 -18.29
N SER A 320 -3.04 -25.76 -19.50
CA SER A 320 -1.68 -25.49 -19.97
C SER A 320 -1.46 -24.00 -20.28
N LEU A 321 -2.44 -23.32 -20.85
CA LEU A 321 -2.36 -21.88 -21.11
C LEU A 321 -2.20 -21.09 -19.80
N VAL A 322 -3.03 -21.38 -18.78
CA VAL A 322 -2.93 -20.72 -17.48
C VAL A 322 -1.60 -21.06 -16.79
N GLY A 323 -1.18 -22.34 -16.80
CA GLY A 323 0.09 -22.76 -16.24
C GLY A 323 1.30 -22.09 -16.90
N ALA A 324 1.32 -22.02 -18.22
CA ALA A 324 2.35 -21.32 -19.00
C ALA A 324 2.36 -19.81 -18.68
N ALA A 325 1.19 -19.17 -18.73
CA ALA A 325 1.06 -17.75 -18.46
C ALA A 325 1.56 -17.40 -17.03
N LEU A 326 1.18 -18.17 -16.01
CA LEU A 326 1.65 -17.99 -14.65
C LEU A 326 3.15 -18.31 -14.43
N SER A 327 3.77 -19.06 -15.35
CA SER A 327 5.22 -19.35 -15.32
C SER A 327 6.04 -18.26 -16.04
N SER A 328 5.40 -17.35 -16.75
CA SER A 328 6.03 -16.35 -17.61
C SER A 328 6.69 -15.19 -16.83
N ASN A 329 7.61 -14.48 -17.48
CA ASN A 329 8.16 -13.22 -16.97
C ASN A 329 7.09 -12.13 -16.93
N LEU A 330 6.10 -12.16 -17.82
CA LEU A 330 4.96 -11.26 -17.85
C LEU A 330 4.15 -11.37 -16.55
N PHE A 331 3.83 -12.59 -16.10
CA PHE A 331 3.14 -12.77 -14.83
C PHE A 331 4.02 -12.39 -13.63
N TYR A 332 5.31 -12.70 -13.66
CA TYR A 332 6.23 -12.28 -12.60
C TYR A 332 6.23 -10.75 -12.44
N TRP A 333 6.34 -10.00 -13.53
CA TRP A 333 6.25 -8.55 -13.53
C TRP A 333 4.88 -8.06 -13.04
N PHE A 334 3.79 -8.62 -13.54
CA PHE A 334 2.42 -8.27 -13.11
C PHE A 334 2.21 -8.49 -11.61
N TRP A 335 2.70 -9.62 -11.09
CA TRP A 335 2.65 -9.90 -9.66
C TRP A 335 3.47 -8.88 -8.86
N LEU A 336 4.67 -8.51 -9.30
CA LEU A 336 5.50 -7.51 -8.64
C LEU A 336 4.79 -6.16 -8.52
N ILE A 337 4.21 -5.66 -9.61
CA ILE A 337 3.58 -4.34 -9.62
C ILE A 337 2.32 -4.28 -8.75
N HIS A 338 1.63 -5.40 -8.49
CA HIS A 338 0.36 -5.43 -7.75
C HIS A 338 0.44 -6.07 -6.36
N SER A 339 1.52 -6.76 -6.00
CA SER A 339 1.64 -7.49 -4.73
C SER A 339 2.54 -6.79 -3.70
N ASP A 340 2.60 -7.39 -2.52
CA ASP A 340 3.55 -7.02 -1.46
C ASP A 340 4.94 -7.64 -1.64
N TRP A 341 5.18 -8.29 -2.78
CA TRP A 341 6.42 -9.00 -3.13
C TRP A 341 6.84 -10.10 -2.12
N HIS A 342 5.95 -10.57 -1.30
CA HIS A 342 6.24 -11.58 -0.29
C HIS A 342 5.53 -12.91 -0.58
N ASN A 343 4.22 -12.87 -0.63
CA ASN A 343 3.38 -14.04 -0.86
C ASN A 343 2.70 -14.00 -2.23
N LEU A 344 2.39 -15.18 -2.75
CA LEU A 344 1.54 -15.35 -3.93
C LEU A 344 0.17 -15.85 -3.45
N ARG A 345 -0.81 -14.96 -3.43
CA ARG A 345 -2.18 -15.27 -2.99
C ARG A 345 -3.04 -15.70 -4.19
N SER A 346 -4.09 -16.49 -3.93
CA SER A 346 -5.03 -16.89 -5.00
C SER A 346 -5.64 -15.67 -5.71
N SER A 347 -5.96 -14.61 -4.97
CA SER A 347 -6.50 -13.38 -5.56
C SER A 347 -5.54 -12.70 -6.57
N GLU A 348 -4.23 -12.87 -6.41
CA GLU A 348 -3.23 -12.33 -7.34
C GLU A 348 -3.11 -13.18 -8.60
N LEU A 349 -3.37 -14.48 -8.50
CA LEU A 349 -3.49 -15.36 -9.66
C LEU A 349 -4.79 -15.08 -10.42
N GLU A 350 -5.90 -15.06 -9.69
CA GLU A 350 -7.25 -14.92 -10.26
C GLU A 350 -7.45 -13.60 -11.01
N MET A 351 -6.79 -12.51 -10.57
CA MET A 351 -6.89 -11.21 -11.23
C MET A 351 -6.01 -11.07 -12.48
N PHE A 352 -5.13 -12.04 -12.78
CA PHE A 352 -4.25 -11.95 -13.95
C PHE A 352 -5.09 -12.06 -15.23
N PRO A 353 -5.03 -11.03 -16.11
CA PRO A 353 -5.82 -11.04 -17.33
C PRO A 353 -5.21 -11.99 -18.36
N ILE A 354 -6.05 -12.79 -19.03
CA ILE A 354 -5.65 -13.64 -20.16
C ILE A 354 -6.70 -13.51 -21.24
N PRO A 355 -6.34 -13.21 -22.51
CA PRO A 355 -7.27 -13.08 -23.62
C PRO A 355 -7.65 -14.47 -24.19
N PHE A 356 -8.39 -15.27 -23.41
CA PHE A 356 -8.71 -16.67 -23.74
C PHE A 356 -9.33 -16.85 -25.13
N GLU A 357 -10.16 -15.91 -25.54
CA GLU A 357 -10.86 -15.96 -26.84
C GLU A 357 -9.96 -15.67 -28.04
N SER A 358 -8.75 -15.12 -27.81
CA SER A 358 -7.79 -14.86 -28.88
C SER A 358 -6.94 -16.07 -29.29
N PHE A 359 -7.11 -17.20 -28.60
CA PHE A 359 -6.36 -18.42 -28.87
C PHE A 359 -7.21 -19.41 -29.70
N SER A 360 -6.77 -19.77 -30.89
CA SER A 360 -7.31 -20.90 -31.66
C SER A 360 -6.95 -22.24 -30.99
N ASP A 361 -7.62 -23.32 -31.38
CA ASP A 361 -7.32 -24.64 -30.84
C ASP A 361 -5.88 -25.08 -31.19
N GLU A 362 -5.39 -24.76 -32.41
CA GLU A 362 -3.97 -25.00 -32.78
C GLU A 362 -2.99 -24.23 -31.91
N GLU A 363 -3.31 -23.03 -31.50
CA GLU A 363 -2.49 -22.21 -30.62
C GLU A 363 -2.54 -22.71 -29.16
N LEU A 364 -3.67 -23.26 -28.73
CA LEU A 364 -3.77 -23.96 -27.45
C LEU A 364 -2.90 -25.23 -27.44
N ASP A 365 -2.84 -25.98 -28.54
CA ASP A 365 -1.94 -27.14 -28.67
C ASP A 365 -0.47 -26.70 -28.66
N LYS A 366 -0.14 -25.60 -29.33
CA LYS A 366 1.19 -25.03 -29.33
C LYS A 366 1.64 -24.58 -27.93
N ILE A 367 0.80 -23.85 -27.16
CA ILE A 367 1.15 -23.46 -25.81
C ILE A 367 1.21 -24.67 -24.85
N ASN A 368 0.39 -25.69 -25.06
CA ASN A 368 0.50 -26.94 -24.31
C ASN A 368 1.89 -27.58 -24.53
N THR A 369 2.34 -27.68 -25.77
CA THR A 369 3.67 -28.20 -26.11
C THR A 369 4.80 -27.38 -25.47
N LEU A 370 4.71 -26.05 -25.53
CA LEU A 370 5.70 -25.14 -24.89
C LEU A 370 5.74 -25.33 -23.39
N TYR A 371 4.57 -25.43 -22.76
CA TYR A 371 4.48 -25.59 -21.31
C TYR A 371 4.96 -26.97 -20.84
N ASP A 372 4.62 -28.04 -21.55
CA ASP A 372 5.10 -29.40 -21.24
C ASP A 372 6.63 -29.50 -21.44
N THR A 373 7.16 -28.86 -22.48
CA THR A 373 8.61 -28.76 -22.67
C THR A 373 9.31 -28.07 -21.50
N TYR A 374 8.75 -26.92 -21.06
CA TYR A 374 9.23 -26.22 -19.87
C TYR A 374 9.16 -27.10 -18.61
N LEU A 375 8.04 -27.78 -18.37
CA LEU A 375 7.85 -28.64 -17.19
C LEU A 375 8.83 -29.83 -17.20
N ASN A 376 9.03 -30.46 -18.35
CA ASN A 376 9.97 -31.59 -18.49
C ASN A 376 11.42 -31.15 -18.18
N ASP A 377 11.83 -29.97 -18.70
CA ASP A 377 13.13 -29.40 -18.40
C ASP A 377 13.27 -29.02 -16.93
N LEU A 378 12.24 -28.41 -16.34
CA LEU A 378 12.19 -28.03 -14.92
C LEU A 378 12.29 -29.25 -14.00
N TYR A 379 11.58 -30.32 -14.32
CA TYR A 379 11.60 -31.56 -13.54
C TYR A 379 12.94 -32.29 -13.65
N SER A 380 13.53 -32.32 -14.83
CA SER A 380 14.85 -32.98 -15.07
C SER A 380 15.98 -32.32 -14.26
N LYS A 381 15.87 -31.00 -14.01
CA LYS A 381 16.83 -30.19 -13.24
C LYS A 381 16.49 -30.08 -11.76
N SER A 382 15.39 -30.70 -11.33
CA SER A 382 14.97 -30.65 -9.91
C SER A 382 15.90 -31.49 -9.04
N GLN A 383 16.04 -31.07 -7.78
CA GLN A 383 16.80 -31.83 -6.76
C GLN A 383 15.85 -32.23 -5.64
N THR A 384 16.04 -33.44 -5.12
CA THR A 384 15.27 -33.91 -3.96
C THR A 384 16.06 -33.63 -2.69
N THR A 385 15.43 -32.92 -1.74
CA THR A 385 16.02 -32.65 -0.42
C THR A 385 16.12 -33.93 0.40
N LYS A 386 16.90 -33.91 1.50
CA LYS A 386 16.97 -35.03 2.47
C LYS A 386 15.61 -35.39 3.07
N THR A 387 14.65 -34.45 3.06
CA THR A 387 13.28 -34.62 3.54
C THR A 387 12.29 -35.10 2.47
N GLY A 388 12.78 -35.46 1.25
CA GLY A 388 11.96 -35.94 0.15
C GLY A 388 11.25 -34.87 -0.67
N LEU A 389 11.40 -33.57 -0.34
CA LEU A 389 10.79 -32.48 -1.10
C LEU A 389 11.60 -32.16 -2.36
N LYS A 390 10.90 -31.90 -3.46
CA LYS A 390 11.54 -31.46 -4.71
C LYS A 390 11.80 -29.96 -4.69
N CYS A 391 13.04 -29.57 -4.96
CA CYS A 391 13.46 -28.19 -5.20
C CYS A 391 13.60 -27.94 -6.70
N PHE A 392 12.97 -26.89 -7.19
CA PHE A 392 12.98 -26.49 -8.59
C PHE A 392 13.85 -25.25 -8.82
N PHE A 393 14.58 -25.25 -9.92
CA PHE A 393 15.51 -24.17 -10.30
C PHE A 393 15.07 -23.54 -11.62
N ALA A 394 13.94 -22.81 -11.63
CA ALA A 394 13.32 -22.27 -12.84
C ALA A 394 14.26 -21.36 -13.65
N ARG A 395 15.25 -20.72 -13.02
CA ARG A 395 16.29 -19.94 -13.75
C ARG A 395 17.07 -20.78 -14.76
N GLN A 396 17.27 -22.07 -14.49
CA GLN A 396 17.97 -22.98 -15.42
C GLN A 396 17.12 -23.34 -16.63
N SER A 397 15.81 -23.13 -16.55
CA SER A 397 14.84 -23.35 -17.62
C SER A 397 14.39 -22.04 -18.29
N LYS A 398 15.15 -20.94 -18.08
CA LYS A 398 14.79 -19.61 -18.56
C LYS A 398 14.50 -19.54 -20.06
N MET A 399 15.25 -20.26 -20.87
CA MET A 399 15.03 -20.27 -22.32
C MET A 399 13.60 -20.71 -22.72
N HIS A 400 13.01 -21.65 -21.98
CA HIS A 400 11.63 -22.10 -22.20
C HIS A 400 10.61 -21.08 -21.70
N ILE A 401 10.90 -20.41 -20.57
CA ILE A 401 10.09 -19.30 -20.07
C ILE A 401 10.07 -18.16 -21.10
N ASP A 402 11.23 -17.79 -21.66
CA ASP A 402 11.34 -16.76 -22.68
C ASP A 402 10.58 -17.11 -23.98
N ALA A 403 10.53 -18.39 -24.34
CA ALA A 403 9.72 -18.85 -25.48
C ALA A 403 8.21 -18.73 -25.21
N ILE A 404 7.79 -19.01 -23.97
CA ILE A 404 6.42 -18.78 -23.52
C ILE A 404 6.09 -17.27 -23.59
N ASP A 405 6.97 -16.40 -23.08
CA ASP A 405 6.76 -14.95 -23.10
C ASP A 405 6.58 -14.38 -24.51
N LYS A 406 7.40 -14.84 -25.45
CA LYS A 406 7.27 -14.42 -26.84
C LYS A 406 5.91 -14.82 -27.41
N PHE A 407 5.50 -16.07 -27.18
CA PHE A 407 4.25 -16.59 -27.72
C PHE A 407 3.01 -15.90 -27.10
N ILE A 408 2.97 -15.78 -25.76
CA ILE A 408 1.83 -15.14 -25.11
C ILE A 408 1.85 -13.61 -25.28
N GLY A 409 3.02 -12.99 -25.34
CA GLY A 409 3.19 -11.55 -25.53
C GLY A 409 2.54 -11.05 -26.82
N GLU A 410 2.65 -11.82 -27.89
CA GLU A 410 1.97 -11.53 -29.18
C GLU A 410 0.45 -11.45 -29.01
N LYS A 411 -0.14 -12.27 -28.14
CA LYS A 411 -1.59 -12.28 -27.88
C LYS A 411 -2.09 -11.05 -27.13
N TYR A 412 -1.22 -10.40 -26.37
CA TYR A 412 -1.53 -9.09 -25.77
C TYR A 412 -1.20 -7.92 -26.71
N GLY A 413 -0.64 -8.19 -27.89
CA GLY A 413 -0.14 -7.15 -28.80
C GLY A 413 1.07 -6.41 -28.25
N LEU A 414 1.91 -7.10 -27.48
CA LEU A 414 3.17 -6.54 -26.99
C LEU A 414 4.16 -6.41 -28.15
N SER A 415 4.87 -5.28 -28.20
CA SER A 415 5.96 -5.07 -29.12
C SER A 415 7.20 -5.90 -28.73
N GLU A 416 8.15 -6.07 -29.66
CA GLU A 416 9.41 -6.73 -29.37
C GLU A 416 10.20 -6.04 -28.25
N ILE A 417 10.10 -4.71 -28.13
CA ILE A 417 10.75 -3.93 -27.07
C ILE A 417 10.14 -4.29 -25.71
N GLU A 418 8.81 -4.37 -25.60
CA GLU A 418 8.09 -4.72 -24.39
C GLU A 418 8.35 -6.18 -23.98
N ILE A 419 8.35 -7.11 -24.93
CA ILE A 419 8.69 -8.52 -24.68
C ILE A 419 10.15 -8.63 -24.18
N LYS A 420 11.08 -7.94 -24.83
CA LYS A 420 12.48 -7.92 -24.41
C LYS A 420 12.67 -7.28 -23.05
N PHE A 421 11.90 -6.25 -22.74
CA PHE A 421 11.87 -5.63 -21.42
C PHE A 421 11.44 -6.65 -20.34
N LEU A 422 10.36 -7.39 -20.56
CA LEU A 422 9.86 -8.41 -19.62
C LEU A 422 10.86 -9.56 -19.43
N ILE A 423 11.43 -10.08 -20.51
CA ILE A 423 12.43 -11.15 -20.48
C ILE A 423 13.65 -10.74 -19.64
N ASN A 424 14.05 -9.47 -19.70
CA ASN A 424 15.21 -8.95 -18.98
C ASN A 424 14.83 -8.27 -17.65
N TYR A 425 13.54 -8.25 -17.29
CA TYR A 425 13.08 -7.59 -16.07
C TYR A 425 13.76 -8.18 -14.84
N ASP A 426 14.43 -7.33 -14.07
CA ASP A 426 15.19 -7.74 -12.89
C ASP A 426 16.25 -8.84 -13.15
N TYR A 427 16.78 -8.93 -14.37
CA TYR A 427 17.66 -10.04 -14.76
C TYR A 427 18.82 -10.22 -13.79
N GLN A 428 19.53 -9.15 -13.43
CA GLN A 428 20.66 -9.22 -12.49
C GLN A 428 20.24 -9.77 -11.13
N TYR A 429 19.10 -9.33 -10.60
CA TYR A 429 18.57 -9.79 -9.32
C TYR A 429 18.08 -11.24 -9.37
N ARG A 430 17.40 -11.64 -10.45
CA ARG A 430 16.79 -12.97 -10.59
C ARG A 430 17.80 -14.06 -10.92
N ASN A 431 18.91 -13.72 -11.56
CA ASN A 431 19.91 -14.66 -12.03
C ASN A 431 21.28 -14.48 -11.36
N ALA A 432 21.41 -13.65 -10.32
CA ALA A 432 22.60 -13.58 -9.50
C ALA A 432 22.89 -14.96 -8.87
N GLU A 433 24.17 -15.33 -8.84
CA GLU A 433 24.65 -16.59 -8.26
C GLU A 433 24.56 -16.62 -6.73
#